data_8e7b0910c0756d3ff89e1d2fd7fe3e35
#
_entry.id   8e7b0910c0756d3ff89e1d2fd7fe3e35
#
_cell.length_a   1.000
_cell.length_b   1.000
_cell.length_c   1.000
_cell.angle_alpha   90.00
_cell.angle_beta   90.00
_cell.angle_gamma   90.00
#
_symmetry.space_group_name_H-M   'P 1'
#
loop_
_entity.id
_entity.type
_entity.pdbx_description
1 polymer ?
#
loop_
_entity_poly.entity_id
_entity_poly.type
_entity_poly.pdbx_seq_one_letter_code
_entity_poly.pdbx_strand_id
1 'polypeptide(L)'
;AEPFPDISDSGIARQTETYLQNDVSFNFYMVHGGTNFGFTSGANYDKKHDIQPDLTSYDYDAPISEAGWVTPKFDSIRNVIRKYVTYDVPEAPAPIPLIEIPSISLTKVADVLALAKEGEPVASPTPLTFEQLNQGYGYVLYSTHFNQPLKGRLEIPGLRDYATIYVDGERVGELNRCFNQYAMEIDIPFNATLDILVENMGRINYGEEIVRNTKGIISSVKINGSEISDWKMYKLPMDRMPALVSGEPYVYKNGSPEVAALGNKPVLYEGTFHLSDTGDTFIDMEDWGKGIIFINGINIGRYWYAGPQQTLYIPGVWLNKGENKIVIYEQLNNDRKSSVRTVKTPVLTKLKKIAAMEKKNRLMEKTVSPFSVDETMRRIEEIIKSQGGSVFAMFDHGRNASEVGMKLPPNKVIVFGSPKVGTLLMQQDPSISLELPLRISVWEDADGKVWVGSPNLETIASE
;
A
#
# COMPACT_ATOMS: atom_id res chain seq x y z
N ALA A 1 -4.90 -1.26 4.34
CA ALA A 1 -4.80 -0.48 5.56
C ALA A 1 -6.19 -0.02 5.96
N GLU A 2 -6.46 0.00 7.24
CA GLU A 2 -7.70 0.53 7.83
C GLU A 2 -7.37 1.86 8.51
N PRO A 3 -8.33 2.78 8.64
CA PRO A 3 -8.15 3.97 9.46
C PRO A 3 -7.85 3.59 10.92
N PHE A 4 -7.20 4.48 11.66
CA PHE A 4 -7.07 4.29 13.09
C PHE A 4 -8.45 4.17 13.76
N PRO A 5 -8.58 3.37 14.84
CA PRO A 5 -9.83 3.30 15.58
C PRO A 5 -10.17 4.68 16.17
N ASP A 6 -11.43 5.05 16.11
CA ASP A 6 -11.96 6.26 16.73
C ASP A 6 -12.77 5.86 17.96
N ILE A 7 -12.24 6.16 19.14
CA ILE A 7 -12.91 5.91 20.43
C ILE A 7 -13.34 7.25 21.02
N SER A 8 -14.64 7.41 21.29
CA SER A 8 -15.16 8.67 21.81
C SER A 8 -14.57 9.05 23.17
N ASP A 9 -14.31 10.35 23.36
CA ASP A 9 -13.80 10.92 24.62
C ASP A 9 -14.66 10.54 25.83
N SER A 10 -15.99 10.58 25.66
CA SER A 10 -16.95 10.18 26.70
C SER A 10 -16.92 8.68 27.00
N GLY A 11 -16.55 7.85 26.01
CA GLY A 11 -16.43 6.40 26.19
C GLY A 11 -15.28 6.03 27.11
N ILE A 12 -14.08 6.56 26.81
CA ILE A 12 -12.88 6.31 27.60
C ILE A 12 -12.97 6.92 29.00
N ALA A 13 -13.55 8.13 29.12
CA ALA A 13 -13.77 8.79 30.40
C ALA A 13 -14.69 7.95 31.30
N ARG A 14 -15.80 7.44 30.78
CA ARG A 14 -16.75 6.58 31.51
C ARG A 14 -16.11 5.26 31.96
N GLN A 15 -15.31 4.65 31.11
CA GLN A 15 -14.57 3.44 31.44
C GLN A 15 -13.56 3.68 32.57
N THR A 16 -12.82 4.78 32.52
CA THR A 16 -11.89 5.21 33.56
C THR A 16 -12.62 5.46 34.88
N GLU A 17 -13.76 6.14 34.85
CA GLU A 17 -14.58 6.42 36.03
C GLU A 17 -15.09 5.12 36.67
N THR A 18 -15.51 4.15 35.86
CA THR A 18 -15.93 2.83 36.36
C THR A 18 -14.82 2.10 37.13
N TYR A 19 -13.59 2.16 36.64
CA TYR A 19 -12.45 1.54 37.34
C TYR A 19 -12.17 2.26 38.68
N LEU A 20 -12.15 3.58 38.67
CA LEU A 20 -11.92 4.38 39.88
C LEU A 20 -13.02 4.20 40.93
N GLN A 21 -14.29 4.12 40.54
CA GLN A 21 -15.44 3.87 41.44
C GLN A 21 -15.36 2.50 42.11
N ASN A 22 -14.74 1.52 41.49
CA ASN A 22 -14.64 0.15 41.99
C ASN A 22 -13.26 -0.17 42.59
N ASP A 23 -12.42 0.84 42.81
CA ASP A 23 -11.06 0.72 43.34
C ASP A 23 -10.19 -0.31 42.54
N VAL A 24 -10.36 -0.31 41.21
CA VAL A 24 -9.64 -1.18 40.28
C VAL A 24 -8.43 -0.45 39.71
N SER A 25 -7.27 -1.08 39.82
CA SER A 25 -6.06 -0.60 39.14
C SER A 25 -6.19 -0.78 37.63
N PHE A 26 -5.75 0.22 36.86
CA PHE A 26 -5.77 0.19 35.41
C PHE A 26 -4.50 0.78 34.81
N ASN A 27 -4.27 0.49 33.55
CA ASN A 27 -3.18 1.04 32.76
C ASN A 27 -3.68 1.37 31.35
N PHE A 28 -3.36 2.57 30.87
CA PHE A 28 -3.64 2.94 29.49
C PHE A 28 -2.55 2.39 28.56
N TYR A 29 -2.96 1.58 27.59
CA TYR A 29 -2.11 1.14 26.51
C TYR A 29 -2.85 1.47 25.18
N MET A 30 -2.50 2.61 24.47
CA MET A 30 -1.40 3.54 24.80
C MET A 30 -1.98 4.88 25.21
N VAL A 31 -1.31 5.59 26.10
CA VAL A 31 -1.63 6.99 26.38
C VAL A 31 -1.03 7.94 25.34
N HIS A 32 0.10 7.54 24.75
CA HIS A 32 0.81 8.19 23.64
C HIS A 32 1.45 7.11 22.75
N GLY A 33 1.10 7.09 21.48
CA GLY A 33 1.62 6.10 20.55
C GLY A 33 2.98 6.48 19.95
N GLY A 34 3.15 7.74 19.60
CA GLY A 34 4.39 8.27 19.02
C GLY A 34 4.56 7.95 17.53
N THR A 35 5.81 7.89 17.09
CA THR A 35 6.18 7.73 15.69
C THR A 35 7.18 6.60 15.51
N ASN A 36 6.95 5.71 14.56
CA ASN A 36 7.87 4.68 14.11
C ASN A 36 8.85 5.26 13.08
N PHE A 37 9.79 6.08 13.52
CA PHE A 37 10.76 6.70 12.63
C PHE A 37 11.64 5.68 11.90
N GLY A 38 12.15 6.06 10.74
CA GLY A 38 13.03 5.23 9.92
C GLY A 38 12.33 3.97 9.43
N PHE A 39 12.93 2.83 9.67
CA PHE A 39 12.40 1.50 9.35
C PHE A 39 11.89 0.74 10.59
N THR A 40 11.59 1.43 11.67
CA THR A 40 11.18 0.80 12.93
C THR A 40 9.72 0.37 12.95
N SER A 41 8.90 0.85 12.02
CA SER A 41 7.55 0.31 11.84
C SER A 41 7.62 -1.15 11.38
N GLY A 42 6.93 -2.02 12.10
CA GLY A 42 6.88 -3.44 11.81
C GLY A 42 5.75 -3.84 10.87
N ALA A 43 5.21 -5.01 11.09
CA ALA A 43 4.04 -5.50 10.38
C ALA A 43 3.25 -6.47 11.26
N ASN A 44 1.94 -6.57 11.03
CA ASN A 44 1.10 -7.61 11.60
C ASN A 44 0.90 -8.75 10.59
N TYR A 45 0.42 -9.87 11.11
CA TYR A 45 0.02 -11.06 10.36
C TYR A 45 -1.24 -11.64 10.97
N ASP A 46 -2.13 -12.08 10.12
CA ASP A 46 -3.22 -12.98 10.48
C ASP A 46 -3.45 -14.01 9.36
N LYS A 47 -4.30 -15.03 9.60
CA LYS A 47 -4.57 -16.09 8.61
C LYS A 47 -5.20 -15.58 7.30
N LYS A 48 -5.80 -14.39 7.32
CA LYS A 48 -6.43 -13.76 6.17
C LYS A 48 -5.47 -12.83 5.42
N HIS A 49 -4.50 -12.26 6.12
CA HIS A 49 -3.56 -11.29 5.58
C HIS A 49 -2.13 -11.75 5.86
N ASP A 50 -1.41 -12.13 4.82
CA ASP A 50 -0.02 -12.60 4.90
C ASP A 50 0.94 -11.53 5.46
N ILE A 51 0.66 -10.25 5.20
CA ILE A 51 1.34 -9.11 5.81
C ILE A 51 0.43 -7.89 5.88
N GLN A 52 0.51 -7.17 6.99
CA GLN A 52 -0.14 -5.88 7.23
C GLN A 52 0.93 -4.90 7.73
N PRO A 53 1.61 -4.16 6.83
CA PRO A 53 2.65 -3.22 7.23
C PRO A 53 2.11 -2.14 8.15
N ASP A 54 2.82 -1.88 9.24
CA ASP A 54 2.50 -0.81 10.17
C ASP A 54 2.84 0.55 9.54
N LEU A 55 2.09 1.56 9.93
CA LEU A 55 2.30 2.94 9.51
C LEU A 55 3.50 3.56 10.23
N THR A 56 4.03 4.66 9.68
CA THR A 56 5.03 5.47 10.38
C THR A 56 4.43 6.13 11.62
N SER A 57 3.24 6.73 11.52
CA SER A 57 2.52 7.21 12.70
C SER A 57 2.00 6.03 13.54
N TYR A 58 2.12 6.16 14.86
CA TYR A 58 1.50 5.26 15.82
C TYR A 58 0.52 6.03 16.73
N ASP A 59 -0.15 7.04 16.16
CA ASP A 59 -1.07 7.93 16.90
C ASP A 59 -2.22 7.16 17.53
N TYR A 60 -2.90 6.32 16.77
CA TYR A 60 -4.03 5.49 17.21
C TYR A 60 -5.13 6.26 17.96
N ASP A 61 -5.28 7.57 17.68
CA ASP A 61 -6.23 8.44 18.36
C ASP A 61 -6.05 8.43 19.90
N ALA A 62 -4.78 8.38 20.34
CA ALA A 62 -4.39 8.32 21.74
C ALA A 62 -4.73 9.62 22.49
N PRO A 63 -4.82 9.57 23.84
CA PRO A 63 -5.03 10.77 24.65
C PRO A 63 -3.97 11.88 24.45
N ILE A 64 -2.73 11.49 24.12
CA ILE A 64 -1.67 12.40 23.71
C ILE A 64 -1.36 12.07 22.24
N SER A 65 -1.44 13.07 21.36
CA SER A 65 -1.19 12.91 19.92
C SER A 65 0.24 12.51 19.60
N GLU A 66 0.50 12.04 18.36
CA GLU A 66 1.83 11.71 17.85
C GLU A 66 2.86 12.81 18.14
N ALA A 67 2.49 14.09 18.01
CA ALA A 67 3.37 15.24 18.27
C ALA A 67 3.45 15.66 19.75
N GLY A 68 2.85 14.91 20.66
CA GLY A 68 2.89 15.19 22.10
C GLY A 68 1.84 16.20 22.60
N TRP A 69 0.83 16.53 21.80
CA TRP A 69 -0.24 17.44 22.23
C TRP A 69 -1.32 16.69 22.99
N VAL A 70 -1.86 17.34 24.04
CA VAL A 70 -3.05 16.83 24.69
C VAL A 70 -4.27 16.93 23.78
N THR A 71 -5.10 15.91 23.80
CA THR A 71 -6.35 15.83 23.05
C THR A 71 -7.55 16.00 24.00
N PRO A 72 -8.78 16.18 23.49
CA PRO A 72 -9.99 16.16 24.31
C PRO A 72 -10.15 14.89 25.16
N LYS A 73 -9.62 13.75 24.69
CA LYS A 73 -9.57 12.50 25.49
C LYS A 73 -8.72 12.63 26.74
N PHE A 74 -7.54 13.24 26.62
CA PHE A 74 -6.66 13.50 27.76
C PHE A 74 -7.38 14.34 28.81
N ASP A 75 -8.01 15.45 28.39
CA ASP A 75 -8.74 16.33 29.30
C ASP A 75 -9.93 15.61 29.97
N SER A 76 -10.65 14.79 29.21
CA SER A 76 -11.78 14.01 29.74
C SER A 76 -11.32 12.98 30.78
N ILE A 77 -10.23 12.26 30.55
CA ILE A 77 -9.62 11.32 31.50
C ILE A 77 -9.13 12.08 32.75
N ARG A 78 -8.40 13.16 32.56
CA ARG A 78 -7.87 14.01 33.64
C ARG A 78 -8.96 14.53 34.53
N ASN A 79 -10.06 15.03 33.96
CA ASN A 79 -11.20 15.53 34.70
C ASN A 79 -11.91 14.46 35.54
N VAL A 80 -11.93 13.21 35.03
CA VAL A 80 -12.45 12.08 35.82
C VAL A 80 -11.48 11.75 36.96
N ILE A 81 -10.18 11.62 36.71
CA ILE A 81 -9.19 11.29 37.75
C ILE A 81 -9.21 12.30 38.89
N ARG A 82 -9.32 13.60 38.59
CA ARG A 82 -9.41 14.69 39.61
C ARG A 82 -10.51 14.51 40.66
N LYS A 83 -11.60 13.80 40.34
CA LYS A 83 -12.70 13.53 41.29
C LYS A 83 -12.34 12.47 42.34
N TYR A 84 -11.34 11.63 42.09
CA TYR A 84 -11.04 10.44 42.91
C TYR A 84 -9.67 10.50 43.60
N VAL A 85 -8.84 11.49 43.28
CA VAL A 85 -7.51 11.65 43.90
C VAL A 85 -7.53 12.77 44.91
N THR A 86 -6.65 12.68 45.94
CA THR A 86 -6.54 13.68 47.04
C THR A 86 -5.40 14.66 46.83
N TYR A 87 -4.65 14.52 45.74
CA TYR A 87 -3.55 15.41 45.38
C TYR A 87 -3.91 16.26 44.14
N ASP A 88 -3.20 17.35 43.97
CA ASP A 88 -3.39 18.23 42.81
C ASP A 88 -2.86 17.53 41.53
N VAL A 89 -3.73 17.32 40.57
CA VAL A 89 -3.34 16.79 39.27
C VAL A 89 -2.66 17.92 38.47
N PRO A 90 -1.41 17.72 38.02
CA PRO A 90 -0.67 18.76 37.30
C PRO A 90 -1.37 19.25 36.03
N GLU A 91 -1.16 20.51 35.68
CA GLU A 91 -1.60 21.04 34.39
C GLU A 91 -0.76 20.43 33.25
N ALA A 92 -1.38 20.29 32.06
CA ALA A 92 -0.63 19.88 30.87
C ALA A 92 0.41 20.95 30.48
N PRO A 93 1.62 20.56 30.06
CA PRO A 93 2.59 21.52 29.59
C PRO A 93 2.10 22.26 28.34
N ALA A 94 2.63 23.43 28.07
CA ALA A 94 2.36 24.16 26.83
C ALA A 94 2.83 23.34 25.63
N PRO A 95 2.06 23.29 24.53
CA PRO A 95 2.45 22.57 23.34
C PRO A 95 3.70 23.18 22.69
N ILE A 96 4.51 22.35 22.01
CA ILE A 96 5.64 22.81 21.20
C ILE A 96 5.10 23.69 20.05
N PRO A 97 5.77 24.80 19.69
CA PRO A 97 5.35 25.63 18.58
C PRO A 97 5.23 24.86 17.27
N LEU A 98 4.18 25.13 16.51
CA LEU A 98 3.96 24.59 15.18
C LEU A 98 4.40 25.56 14.11
N ILE A 99 5.14 25.04 13.13
CA ILE A 99 5.53 25.80 11.94
C ILE A 99 4.90 25.20 10.67
N GLU A 100 4.81 26.02 9.66
CA GLU A 100 4.38 25.63 8.31
C GLU A 100 5.38 26.17 7.30
N ILE A 101 5.78 25.32 6.36
CA ILE A 101 6.66 25.69 5.25
C ILE A 101 5.87 25.48 3.97
N PRO A 102 5.34 26.56 3.37
CA PRO A 102 4.39 26.46 2.27
C PRO A 102 5.00 25.86 1.00
N SER A 103 6.32 25.94 0.85
CA SER A 103 7.03 25.34 -0.29
C SER A 103 8.50 25.16 0.01
N ILE A 104 8.99 23.94 -0.19
CA ILE A 104 10.42 23.58 -0.20
C ILE A 104 10.77 23.18 -1.63
N SER A 105 11.59 23.96 -2.30
CA SER A 105 12.02 23.67 -3.67
C SER A 105 12.94 22.45 -3.71
N LEU A 106 12.63 21.51 -4.59
CA LEU A 106 13.45 20.33 -4.86
C LEU A 106 14.33 20.63 -6.06
N THR A 107 15.64 20.76 -5.84
CA THR A 107 16.59 21.33 -6.83
C THR A 107 17.39 20.26 -7.57
N LYS A 108 17.55 19.07 -6.97
CA LYS A 108 18.28 17.95 -7.58
C LYS A 108 17.40 16.70 -7.62
N VAL A 109 17.67 15.86 -8.62
CA VAL A 109 17.05 14.54 -8.80
C VAL A 109 18.13 13.53 -9.14
N ALA A 110 18.09 12.34 -8.51
CA ALA A 110 19.01 11.26 -8.85
C ALA A 110 18.25 10.01 -9.29
N ASP A 111 18.76 9.32 -10.33
CA ASP A 111 18.29 8.00 -10.78
C ASP A 111 18.71 6.93 -9.77
N VAL A 112 17.77 6.31 -9.09
CA VAL A 112 18.07 5.31 -8.03
C VAL A 112 18.57 4.00 -8.62
N LEU A 113 18.11 3.59 -9.80
CA LEU A 113 18.61 2.37 -10.43
C LEU A 113 20.07 2.51 -10.86
N ALA A 114 20.45 3.69 -11.39
CA ALA A 114 21.82 4.00 -11.71
C ALA A 114 22.70 4.11 -10.45
N LEU A 115 22.23 4.85 -9.44
CA LEU A 115 22.90 4.95 -8.14
C LEU A 115 23.15 3.58 -7.49
N ALA A 116 22.17 2.68 -7.54
CA ALA A 116 22.31 1.34 -6.99
C ALA A 116 23.43 0.57 -7.67
N LYS A 117 23.57 0.70 -9.00
CA LYS A 117 24.56 -0.01 -9.83
C LYS A 117 25.97 0.54 -9.72
N GLU A 118 26.18 1.69 -9.05
CA GLU A 118 27.53 2.17 -8.65
C GLU A 118 28.14 1.31 -7.53
N GLY A 119 27.30 0.61 -6.75
CA GLY A 119 27.76 -0.31 -5.72
C GLY A 119 28.24 -1.64 -6.27
N GLU A 120 29.10 -2.35 -5.52
CA GLU A 120 29.54 -3.70 -5.85
C GLU A 120 28.38 -4.68 -5.70
N PRO A 121 27.98 -5.41 -6.77
CA PRO A 121 26.91 -6.39 -6.69
C PRO A 121 27.35 -7.68 -6.01
N VAL A 122 26.44 -8.33 -5.32
CA VAL A 122 26.59 -9.74 -4.94
C VAL A 122 26.03 -10.60 -6.07
N ALA A 123 26.87 -11.37 -6.73
CA ALA A 123 26.46 -12.27 -7.81
C ALA A 123 26.08 -13.65 -7.24
N SER A 124 25.00 -14.23 -7.74
CA SER A 124 24.55 -15.58 -7.37
C SER A 124 23.71 -16.20 -8.49
N PRO A 125 23.74 -17.53 -8.69
CA PRO A 125 22.83 -18.19 -9.62
C PRO A 125 21.35 -18.00 -9.25
N THR A 126 21.04 -17.85 -7.98
CA THR A 126 19.68 -17.65 -7.45
C THR A 126 19.57 -16.34 -6.68
N PRO A 127 18.38 -15.73 -6.57
CA PRO A 127 18.18 -14.59 -5.70
C PRO A 127 18.58 -14.90 -4.26
N LEU A 128 19.24 -13.95 -3.59
CA LEU A 128 19.57 -14.03 -2.18
C LEU A 128 18.61 -13.19 -1.37
N THR A 129 18.29 -13.64 -0.16
CA THR A 129 17.45 -12.90 0.78
C THR A 129 18.19 -11.68 1.34
N PHE A 130 17.45 -10.76 1.95
CA PHE A 130 18.05 -9.62 2.67
C PHE A 130 19.04 -10.09 3.74
N GLU A 131 18.69 -11.15 4.48
CA GLU A 131 19.53 -11.73 5.54
C GLU A 131 20.83 -12.33 4.98
N GLN A 132 20.76 -13.04 3.84
CA GLN A 132 21.95 -13.57 3.14
C GLN A 132 22.84 -12.46 2.60
N LEU A 133 22.24 -11.31 2.25
CA LEU A 133 22.97 -10.10 1.84
C LEU A 133 23.48 -9.28 3.04
N ASN A 134 23.23 -9.72 4.27
CA ASN A 134 23.54 -8.99 5.47
C ASN A 134 22.94 -7.56 5.47
N GLN A 135 21.64 -7.46 5.13
CA GLN A 135 20.88 -6.23 5.11
C GLN A 135 19.57 -6.41 5.88
N GLY A 136 19.30 -5.56 6.87
CA GLY A 136 18.10 -5.65 7.71
C GLY A 136 16.86 -5.01 7.12
N TYR A 137 17.03 -3.86 6.45
CA TYR A 137 15.96 -2.95 6.04
C TYR A 137 16.21 -2.38 4.64
N GLY A 138 15.28 -1.55 4.18
CA GLY A 138 15.40 -0.80 2.94
C GLY A 138 15.03 -1.61 1.71
N TYR A 139 15.88 -1.53 0.68
CA TYR A 139 15.60 -2.07 -0.64
C TYR A 139 16.77 -2.92 -1.15
N VAL A 140 16.48 -3.89 -2.01
CA VAL A 140 17.47 -4.64 -2.79
C VAL A 140 17.04 -4.62 -4.24
N LEU A 141 17.97 -4.24 -5.13
CA LEU A 141 17.80 -4.33 -6.57
C LEU A 141 18.36 -5.67 -7.05
N TYR A 142 17.48 -6.52 -7.54
CA TYR A 142 17.82 -7.79 -8.21
C TYR A 142 17.86 -7.56 -9.72
N SER A 143 18.98 -7.82 -10.36
CA SER A 143 19.20 -7.54 -11.78
C SER A 143 19.68 -8.79 -12.51
N THR A 144 19.11 -9.07 -13.68
CA THR A 144 19.60 -10.11 -14.59
C THR A 144 19.45 -9.68 -16.04
N HIS A 145 20.28 -10.24 -16.93
CA HIS A 145 20.33 -9.83 -18.34
C HIS A 145 19.89 -10.96 -19.27
N PHE A 146 19.12 -10.62 -20.28
CA PHE A 146 18.60 -11.55 -21.28
C PHE A 146 19.20 -11.26 -22.65
N ASN A 147 19.90 -12.24 -23.23
CA ASN A 147 20.44 -12.18 -24.59
C ASN A 147 19.43 -12.59 -25.67
N GLN A 148 18.25 -13.06 -25.28
CA GLN A 148 17.15 -13.44 -26.18
C GLN A 148 15.86 -12.82 -25.68
N PRO A 149 14.93 -12.48 -26.57
CA PRO A 149 13.64 -11.95 -26.17
C PRO A 149 12.83 -13.04 -25.45
N LEU A 150 12.10 -12.64 -24.40
CA LEU A 150 11.27 -13.55 -23.62
C LEU A 150 9.96 -12.86 -23.26
N LYS A 151 8.85 -13.48 -23.63
CA LYS A 151 7.51 -13.00 -23.29
C LYS A 151 6.74 -14.05 -22.52
N GLY A 152 6.05 -13.65 -21.48
CA GLY A 152 5.19 -14.53 -20.71
C GLY A 152 4.91 -14.09 -19.29
N ARG A 153 4.54 -15.04 -18.46
CA ARG A 153 4.16 -14.82 -17.07
C ARG A 153 5.37 -14.86 -16.15
N LEU A 154 5.71 -13.69 -15.58
CA LEU A 154 6.68 -13.57 -14.49
C LEU A 154 6.01 -13.98 -13.18
N GLU A 155 6.67 -14.85 -12.40
CA GLU A 155 6.18 -15.35 -11.12
C GLU A 155 7.27 -15.23 -10.05
N ILE A 156 6.94 -14.61 -8.91
CA ILE A 156 7.81 -14.46 -7.74
C ILE A 156 7.04 -14.92 -6.49
N PRO A 157 6.78 -16.23 -6.33
CA PRO A 157 5.95 -16.75 -5.23
C PRO A 157 6.54 -16.46 -3.85
N GLY A 158 7.85 -16.26 -3.77
CA GLY A 158 8.56 -15.89 -2.55
C GLY A 158 8.84 -14.41 -2.40
N LEU A 159 8.05 -13.52 -2.98
CA LEU A 159 8.24 -12.07 -2.81
C LEU A 159 7.93 -11.64 -1.37
N ARG A 160 8.87 -10.93 -0.73
CA ARG A 160 8.81 -10.35 0.63
C ARG A 160 9.41 -8.95 0.63
N ASP A 161 8.65 -7.80 0.37
CA ASP A 161 7.18 -7.77 0.40
C ASP A 161 6.60 -7.09 -0.84
N TYR A 162 7.24 -6.04 -1.37
CA TYR A 162 6.77 -5.22 -2.48
C TYR A 162 7.86 -5.08 -3.54
N ALA A 163 7.52 -5.30 -4.79
CA ALA A 163 8.46 -5.17 -5.89
C ALA A 163 7.94 -4.23 -6.99
N THR A 164 8.81 -3.35 -7.47
CA THR A 164 8.65 -2.66 -8.75
C THR A 164 9.53 -3.32 -9.79
N ILE A 165 8.97 -3.59 -10.96
CA ILE A 165 9.58 -4.35 -12.04
C ILE A 165 9.93 -3.41 -13.19
N TYR A 166 11.18 -3.48 -13.65
CA TYR A 166 11.69 -2.65 -14.74
C TYR A 166 12.31 -3.53 -15.83
N VAL A 167 12.10 -3.14 -17.08
CA VAL A 167 12.80 -3.70 -18.25
C VAL A 167 13.54 -2.53 -18.91
N ASP A 168 14.86 -2.63 -19.01
CA ASP A 168 15.76 -1.57 -19.51
C ASP A 168 15.51 -0.21 -18.83
N GLY A 169 15.19 -0.25 -17.52
CA GLY A 169 14.90 0.92 -16.71
C GLY A 169 13.48 1.47 -16.81
N GLU A 170 12.65 0.98 -17.72
CA GLU A 170 11.22 1.34 -17.79
C GLU A 170 10.40 0.47 -16.84
N ARG A 171 9.60 1.08 -15.97
CA ARG A 171 8.72 0.34 -15.06
C ARG A 171 7.57 -0.28 -15.82
N VAL A 172 7.52 -1.62 -15.80
CA VAL A 172 6.49 -2.42 -16.49
C VAL A 172 5.40 -2.93 -15.54
N GLY A 173 5.62 -2.86 -14.23
CA GLY A 173 4.61 -3.25 -13.26
C GLY A 173 5.09 -3.27 -11.81
N GLU A 174 4.23 -3.77 -10.94
CA GLU A 174 4.50 -3.94 -9.52
C GLU A 174 3.85 -5.23 -9.01
N LEU A 175 4.45 -5.86 -8.01
CA LEU A 175 3.93 -7.01 -7.28
C LEU A 175 3.86 -6.68 -5.80
N ASN A 176 2.81 -7.14 -5.11
CA ASN A 176 2.54 -6.71 -3.75
C ASN A 176 2.01 -7.87 -2.89
N ARG A 177 2.80 -8.28 -1.91
CA ARG A 177 2.45 -9.31 -0.95
C ARG A 177 1.17 -9.01 -0.17
N CYS A 178 0.89 -7.74 0.16
CA CYS A 178 -0.32 -7.34 0.87
C CYS A 178 -1.62 -7.75 0.14
N PHE A 179 -1.54 -7.95 -1.18
CA PHE A 179 -2.67 -8.30 -2.04
C PHE A 179 -2.51 -9.67 -2.71
N ASN A 180 -1.56 -10.49 -2.25
CA ASN A 180 -1.22 -11.79 -2.82
C ASN A 180 -0.89 -11.70 -4.32
N GLN A 181 -0.28 -10.59 -4.75
CA GLN A 181 0.14 -10.38 -6.14
C GLN A 181 1.58 -10.83 -6.30
N TYR A 182 1.76 -12.02 -6.84
CA TYR A 182 3.06 -12.68 -7.00
C TYR A 182 3.40 -12.95 -8.46
N ALA A 183 2.56 -12.54 -9.41
CA ALA A 183 2.76 -12.77 -10.82
C ALA A 183 2.19 -11.64 -11.69
N MET A 184 2.80 -11.44 -12.88
CA MET A 184 2.34 -10.51 -13.89
C MET A 184 2.82 -10.94 -15.28
N GLU A 185 2.18 -10.44 -16.33
CA GLU A 185 2.69 -10.61 -17.70
C GLU A 185 3.88 -9.68 -17.93
N ILE A 186 4.92 -10.19 -18.62
CA ILE A 186 6.13 -9.44 -18.94
C ILE A 186 6.54 -9.66 -20.39
N ASP A 187 7.13 -8.64 -21.00
CA ASP A 187 7.73 -8.67 -22.33
C ASP A 187 9.16 -8.14 -22.22
N ILE A 188 10.14 -9.00 -22.38
CA ILE A 188 11.56 -8.67 -22.29
C ILE A 188 12.13 -8.71 -23.71
N PRO A 189 12.60 -7.58 -24.26
CA PRO A 189 13.20 -7.51 -25.58
C PRO A 189 14.53 -8.27 -25.69
N PHE A 190 15.04 -8.39 -26.93
CA PHE A 190 16.40 -8.87 -27.17
C PHE A 190 17.43 -7.95 -26.50
N ASN A 191 18.43 -8.53 -25.84
CA ASN A 191 19.54 -7.83 -25.17
C ASN A 191 19.06 -6.84 -24.10
N ALA A 192 18.09 -7.23 -23.29
CA ALA A 192 17.47 -6.39 -22.27
C ALA A 192 17.79 -6.84 -20.84
N THR A 193 17.70 -5.91 -19.91
CA THR A 193 17.90 -6.13 -18.48
C THR A 193 16.58 -6.09 -17.73
N LEU A 194 16.32 -7.13 -16.94
CA LEU A 194 15.26 -7.18 -15.96
C LEU A 194 15.81 -6.73 -14.60
N ASP A 195 15.23 -5.66 -14.05
CA ASP A 195 15.52 -5.13 -12.72
C ASP A 195 14.26 -5.28 -11.85
N ILE A 196 14.43 -5.91 -10.69
CA ILE A 196 13.36 -6.10 -9.68
C ILE A 196 13.80 -5.40 -8.41
N LEU A 197 13.19 -4.26 -8.10
CA LEU A 197 13.49 -3.49 -6.89
C LEU A 197 12.53 -3.92 -5.79
N VAL A 198 13.05 -4.62 -4.79
CA VAL A 198 12.26 -5.20 -3.69
C VAL A 198 12.42 -4.38 -2.43
N GLU A 199 11.29 -4.04 -1.81
CA GLU A 199 11.19 -3.35 -0.53
C GLU A 199 10.83 -4.32 0.60
N ASN A 200 11.50 -4.17 1.75
CA ASN A 200 11.07 -4.71 3.02
C ASN A 200 10.06 -3.74 3.64
N MET A 201 8.77 -4.07 3.62
CA MET A 201 7.69 -3.23 4.14
C MET A 201 7.51 -3.28 5.67
N GLY A 202 8.38 -3.93 6.37
CA GLY A 202 8.33 -4.13 7.83
C GLY A 202 8.37 -5.60 8.20
N ARG A 203 8.92 -5.88 9.38
CA ARG A 203 9.00 -7.24 9.91
C ARG A 203 7.82 -7.50 10.81
N ILE A 204 7.25 -8.70 10.70
CA ILE A 204 6.17 -9.14 11.58
C ILE A 204 6.69 -9.13 13.03
N ASN A 205 6.01 -8.40 13.90
CA ASN A 205 6.43 -8.11 15.26
C ASN A 205 5.57 -8.80 16.33
N TYR A 206 4.56 -9.55 15.91
CA TYR A 206 3.65 -10.25 16.81
C TYR A 206 3.23 -11.62 16.24
N GLY A 207 3.11 -12.62 17.12
CA GLY A 207 2.61 -13.96 16.79
C GLY A 207 3.68 -14.93 16.28
N GLU A 208 3.23 -16.08 15.80
CA GLU A 208 4.10 -17.22 15.42
C GLU A 208 4.96 -16.95 14.17
N GLU A 209 4.56 -16.01 13.32
CA GLU A 209 5.28 -15.68 12.09
C GLU A 209 6.52 -14.79 12.29
N ILE A 210 6.82 -14.36 13.53
CA ILE A 210 8.04 -13.63 13.86
C ILE A 210 9.29 -14.43 13.43
N VAL A 211 9.28 -15.75 13.62
CA VAL A 211 10.42 -16.63 13.31
C VAL A 211 10.56 -16.95 11.82
N ARG A 212 9.53 -16.69 11.00
CA ARG A 212 9.49 -16.97 9.55
C ARG A 212 9.44 -15.69 8.71
N ASN A 213 10.26 -14.70 9.06
CA ASN A 213 10.16 -13.33 8.59
C ASN A 213 11.34 -12.91 7.70
N THR A 214 11.84 -13.83 6.88
CA THR A 214 12.89 -13.59 5.89
C THR A 214 12.37 -12.64 4.80
N LYS A 215 13.21 -11.70 4.34
CA LYS A 215 12.86 -10.64 3.38
C LYS A 215 13.60 -10.75 2.06
N GLY A 216 13.06 -10.08 1.04
CA GLY A 216 13.58 -10.11 -0.33
C GLY A 216 12.86 -11.12 -1.20
N ILE A 217 13.59 -11.77 -2.09
CA ILE A 217 13.08 -12.90 -2.88
C ILE A 217 13.57 -14.19 -2.21
N ILE A 218 12.66 -14.91 -1.54
CA ILE A 218 12.99 -16.09 -0.74
C ILE A 218 12.82 -17.42 -1.48
N SER A 219 12.46 -17.35 -2.76
CA SER A 219 12.33 -18.52 -3.65
C SER A 219 12.85 -18.16 -5.05
N SER A 220 12.72 -19.08 -6.01
CA SER A 220 13.08 -18.79 -7.40
C SER A 220 12.14 -17.77 -8.06
N VAL A 221 12.69 -16.98 -8.98
CA VAL A 221 11.93 -16.18 -9.95
C VAL A 221 11.74 -17.04 -11.20
N LYS A 222 10.52 -17.07 -11.73
CA LYS A 222 10.18 -17.87 -12.92
C LYS A 222 9.55 -17.03 -14.01
N ILE A 223 9.80 -17.38 -15.26
CA ILE A 223 9.03 -16.90 -16.40
C ILE A 223 8.55 -18.13 -17.19
N ASN A 224 7.23 -18.24 -17.40
CA ASN A 224 6.59 -19.41 -18.02
C ASN A 224 6.99 -20.73 -17.33
N GLY A 225 7.09 -20.72 -15.99
CA GLY A 225 7.48 -21.89 -15.20
C GLY A 225 8.98 -22.24 -15.19
N SER A 226 9.80 -21.59 -16.03
CA SER A 226 11.26 -21.78 -16.07
C SER A 226 11.95 -20.83 -15.10
N GLU A 227 12.87 -21.36 -14.28
CA GLU A 227 13.65 -20.56 -13.34
C GLU A 227 14.64 -19.64 -14.05
N ILE A 228 14.76 -18.42 -13.56
CA ILE A 228 15.71 -17.42 -14.03
C ILE A 228 16.95 -17.45 -13.13
N SER A 229 18.13 -17.45 -13.75
CA SER A 229 19.42 -17.49 -13.08
C SER A 229 20.26 -16.23 -13.32
N ASP A 230 21.47 -16.24 -12.77
CA ASP A 230 22.54 -15.24 -12.99
C ASP A 230 22.18 -13.84 -12.47
N TRP A 231 21.80 -13.80 -11.20
CA TRP A 231 21.40 -12.59 -10.51
C TRP A 231 22.60 -11.78 -10.01
N LYS A 232 22.48 -10.46 -10.12
CA LYS A 232 23.30 -9.46 -9.44
C LYS A 232 22.40 -8.70 -8.48
N MET A 233 22.72 -8.73 -7.20
CA MET A 233 21.98 -8.04 -6.16
C MET A 233 22.76 -6.81 -5.68
N TYR A 234 22.11 -5.65 -5.72
CA TYR A 234 22.66 -4.38 -5.24
C TYR A 234 21.92 -3.95 -3.98
N LYS A 235 22.68 -3.69 -2.92
CA LYS A 235 22.12 -3.32 -1.61
C LYS A 235 21.79 -1.84 -1.55
N LEU A 236 20.59 -1.51 -1.11
CA LEU A 236 20.11 -0.15 -0.86
C LEU A 236 19.49 -0.09 0.55
N PRO A 237 20.31 -0.10 1.60
CA PRO A 237 19.78 -0.14 2.99
C PRO A 237 19.02 1.13 3.36
N MET A 238 19.34 2.29 2.76
CA MET A 238 18.68 3.58 3.01
C MET A 238 18.55 3.92 4.51
N ASP A 239 19.50 3.45 5.31
CA ASP A 239 19.61 3.76 6.74
C ASP A 239 20.24 5.15 6.95
N ARG A 240 20.93 5.65 5.97
CA ARG A 240 21.54 6.98 5.94
C ARG A 240 21.04 7.75 4.72
N MET A 241 20.96 9.07 4.88
CA MET A 241 20.60 9.97 3.79
C MET A 241 21.62 9.86 2.65
N PRO A 242 21.22 9.49 1.43
CA PRO A 242 22.12 9.50 0.28
C PRO A 242 22.61 10.90 -0.03
N ALA A 243 23.91 11.03 -0.37
CA ALA A 243 24.48 12.28 -0.82
C ALA A 243 24.30 12.43 -2.34
N LEU A 244 23.59 13.48 -2.77
CA LEU A 244 23.41 13.79 -4.19
C LEU A 244 24.51 14.80 -4.60
N VAL A 245 25.64 14.27 -5.06
CA VAL A 245 26.79 15.10 -5.48
C VAL A 245 26.56 15.57 -6.91
N SER A 246 26.55 16.89 -7.13
CA SER A 246 26.41 17.45 -8.47
C SER A 246 27.64 17.10 -9.33
N GLY A 247 27.38 16.63 -10.55
CA GLY A 247 28.43 16.16 -11.48
C GLY A 247 28.50 14.63 -11.59
N GLU A 248 27.91 13.89 -10.65
CA GLU A 248 27.76 12.46 -10.81
C GLU A 248 26.80 12.13 -11.96
N PRO A 249 27.04 11.06 -12.74
CA PRO A 249 26.31 10.78 -13.97
C PRO A 249 24.82 10.45 -13.76
N TYR A 250 24.41 10.16 -12.53
CA TYR A 250 23.04 9.85 -12.13
C TYR A 250 22.36 10.99 -11.35
N VAL A 251 23.03 12.15 -11.16
CA VAL A 251 22.49 13.32 -10.43
C VAL A 251 22.27 14.47 -11.39
N TYR A 252 21.04 14.93 -11.48
CA TYR A 252 20.58 15.94 -12.43
C TYR A 252 19.97 17.15 -11.71
N LYS A 253 19.99 18.30 -12.39
CA LYS A 253 19.21 19.48 -11.97
C LYS A 253 17.73 19.20 -12.20
N ASN A 254 16.89 19.42 -11.19
CA ASN A 254 15.45 19.23 -11.35
C ASN A 254 14.89 20.19 -12.41
N GLY A 255 13.99 19.68 -13.25
CA GLY A 255 13.44 20.38 -14.39
C GLY A 255 14.29 20.33 -15.66
N SER A 256 15.42 19.63 -15.65
CA SER A 256 16.26 19.43 -16.84
C SER A 256 15.66 18.37 -17.79
N PRO A 257 16.08 18.35 -19.09
CA PRO A 257 15.64 17.31 -20.02
C PRO A 257 16.01 15.89 -19.59
N GLU A 258 17.15 15.70 -18.91
CA GLU A 258 17.61 14.42 -18.37
C GLU A 258 16.63 13.88 -17.32
N VAL A 259 16.11 14.76 -16.44
CA VAL A 259 15.07 14.37 -15.47
C VAL A 259 13.80 13.97 -16.17
N ALA A 260 13.40 14.65 -17.25
CA ALA A 260 12.25 14.23 -18.05
C ALA A 260 12.46 12.85 -18.67
N ALA A 261 13.69 12.53 -19.09
CA ALA A 261 14.04 11.23 -19.67
C ALA A 261 14.09 10.07 -18.65
N LEU A 262 14.07 10.36 -17.34
CA LEU A 262 14.00 9.28 -16.32
C LEU A 262 12.69 8.49 -16.35
N GLY A 263 11.65 8.99 -17.05
CA GLY A 263 10.38 8.28 -17.12
C GLY A 263 9.79 8.04 -15.73
N ASN A 264 9.40 6.83 -15.44
CA ASN A 264 8.82 6.38 -14.18
C ASN A 264 9.82 5.62 -13.29
N LYS A 265 11.12 5.84 -13.49
CA LYS A 265 12.17 5.28 -12.63
C LYS A 265 12.06 5.78 -11.20
N PRO A 266 12.49 5.01 -10.21
CA PRO A 266 12.58 5.48 -8.83
C PRO A 266 13.66 6.57 -8.74
N VAL A 267 13.37 7.63 -8.00
CA VAL A 267 14.27 8.78 -7.89
C VAL A 267 14.48 9.24 -6.45
N LEU A 268 15.59 9.93 -6.22
CA LEU A 268 15.80 10.74 -5.03
C LEU A 268 15.63 12.20 -5.41
N TYR A 269 14.80 12.93 -4.69
CA TYR A 269 14.71 14.39 -4.75
C TYR A 269 15.50 15.00 -3.60
N GLU A 270 16.26 16.07 -3.85
CA GLU A 270 16.94 16.86 -2.83
C GLU A 270 16.50 18.31 -2.88
N GLY A 271 16.26 18.88 -1.71
CA GLY A 271 16.00 20.30 -1.52
C GLY A 271 16.65 20.86 -0.26
N THR A 272 16.78 22.18 -0.21
CA THR A 272 17.20 22.92 0.98
C THR A 272 16.21 24.02 1.29
N PHE A 273 16.05 24.34 2.58
CA PHE A 273 15.16 25.40 3.04
C PHE A 273 15.74 26.06 4.30
N HIS A 274 15.35 27.31 4.57
CA HIS A 274 15.84 28.09 5.69
C HIS A 274 14.72 28.43 6.65
N LEU A 275 14.99 28.31 7.94
CA LEU A 275 14.07 28.64 9.02
C LEU A 275 14.62 29.73 9.93
N SER A 276 13.79 30.73 10.28
CA SER A 276 14.09 31.70 11.32
C SER A 276 13.93 31.11 12.73
N ASP A 277 12.92 30.24 12.90
CA ASP A 277 12.62 29.53 14.13
C ASP A 277 12.25 28.09 13.83
N THR A 278 12.47 27.22 14.83
CA THR A 278 12.12 25.80 14.75
C THR A 278 10.80 25.52 15.49
N GLY A 279 10.12 24.49 15.06
CA GLY A 279 8.89 24.00 15.66
C GLY A 279 8.47 22.70 14.99
N ASP A 280 7.51 22.01 15.57
CA ASP A 280 6.97 20.79 14.99
C ASP A 280 6.20 21.09 13.71
N THR A 281 6.22 20.14 12.78
CA THR A 281 5.49 20.25 11.53
C THR A 281 5.23 18.87 10.94
N PHE A 282 4.38 18.80 9.90
CA PHE A 282 4.07 17.55 9.20
C PHE A 282 4.30 17.75 7.71
N ILE A 283 5.15 16.91 7.11
CA ILE A 283 5.36 16.96 5.66
C ILE A 283 4.17 16.32 4.94
N ASP A 284 3.64 17.03 3.94
CA ASP A 284 2.49 16.61 3.16
C ASP A 284 2.92 15.73 1.98
N MET A 285 2.52 14.46 2.05
CA MET A 285 2.81 13.45 1.04
C MET A 285 1.56 12.96 0.29
N GLU A 286 0.45 13.70 0.40
CA GLU A 286 -0.83 13.27 -0.18
C GLU A 286 -0.77 12.97 -1.68
N ASP A 287 0.01 13.75 -2.43
CA ASP A 287 0.17 13.60 -3.89
C ASP A 287 1.46 12.86 -4.29
N TRP A 288 2.09 12.19 -3.34
CA TRP A 288 3.28 11.39 -3.56
C TRP A 288 2.92 9.90 -3.68
N GLY A 289 3.83 9.11 -4.24
CA GLY A 289 3.60 7.69 -4.47
C GLY A 289 3.96 6.83 -3.25
N LYS A 290 5.20 6.39 -3.17
CA LYS A 290 5.67 5.49 -2.13
C LYS A 290 7.17 5.68 -1.92
N GLY A 291 7.61 5.73 -0.65
CA GLY A 291 9.03 5.87 -0.36
C GLY A 291 9.35 6.22 1.08
N ILE A 292 10.47 6.92 1.25
CA ILE A 292 10.99 7.36 2.54
C ILE A 292 11.50 8.80 2.46
N ILE A 293 11.56 9.46 3.62
CA ILE A 293 11.99 10.86 3.71
C ILE A 293 13.11 11.00 4.72
N PHE A 294 14.09 11.85 4.38
CA PHE A 294 15.15 12.24 5.28
C PHE A 294 15.11 13.76 5.53
N ILE A 295 15.25 14.14 6.78
CA ILE A 295 15.41 15.54 7.21
C ILE A 295 16.73 15.64 7.96
N ASN A 296 17.64 16.50 7.52
CA ASN A 296 18.94 16.72 8.13
C ASN A 296 19.72 15.42 8.43
N GLY A 297 19.61 14.43 7.56
CA GLY A 297 20.27 13.14 7.69
C GLY A 297 19.48 12.07 8.44
N ILE A 298 18.36 12.43 9.06
CA ILE A 298 17.51 11.51 9.83
C ILE A 298 16.40 10.96 8.93
N ASN A 299 16.26 9.64 8.87
CA ASN A 299 15.12 8.99 8.21
C ASN A 299 13.88 9.15 9.09
N ILE A 300 12.88 9.92 8.63
CA ILE A 300 11.65 10.19 9.37
C ILE A 300 10.55 9.17 9.12
N GLY A 301 10.77 8.21 8.22
CA GLY A 301 9.85 7.11 8.01
C GLY A 301 9.42 6.91 6.57
N ARG A 302 8.51 5.95 6.41
CA ARG A 302 7.93 5.52 5.15
C ARG A 302 6.62 6.23 4.89
N TYR A 303 6.35 6.55 3.63
CA TYR A 303 5.03 6.99 3.15
C TYR A 303 4.54 6.10 2.02
N TRP A 304 3.24 6.02 1.88
CA TRP A 304 2.57 5.29 0.80
C TRP A 304 1.23 5.96 0.49
N TYR A 305 0.99 6.27 -0.79
CA TYR A 305 -0.23 6.96 -1.27
C TYR A 305 -1.54 6.29 -0.82
N ALA A 306 -1.51 4.98 -0.55
CA ALA A 306 -2.65 4.24 -0.07
C ALA A 306 -3.25 4.79 1.24
N GLY A 307 -2.42 5.42 2.07
CA GLY A 307 -2.82 5.89 3.39
C GLY A 307 -3.07 4.73 4.39
N PRO A 308 -3.78 5.02 5.47
CA PRO A 308 -4.53 6.23 5.83
C PRO A 308 -3.68 7.45 6.20
N GLN A 309 -2.40 7.27 6.53
CA GLN A 309 -1.46 8.35 6.81
C GLN A 309 -1.02 9.03 5.52
N GLN A 310 -1.26 10.34 5.38
CA GLN A 310 -0.84 11.16 4.23
C GLN A 310 0.22 12.20 4.60
N THR A 311 0.50 12.41 5.89
CA THR A 311 1.53 13.33 6.38
C THR A 311 2.48 12.61 7.32
N LEU A 312 3.76 13.00 7.35
CA LEU A 312 4.74 12.48 8.31
C LEU A 312 5.19 13.57 9.27
N TYR A 313 5.28 13.21 10.55
CA TYR A 313 5.70 14.10 11.63
C TYR A 313 7.20 14.43 11.53
N ILE A 314 7.53 15.71 11.66
CA ILE A 314 8.90 16.22 11.76
C ILE A 314 9.05 16.93 13.11
N PRO A 315 9.75 16.34 14.09
CA PRO A 315 10.04 16.99 15.35
C PRO A 315 10.85 18.28 15.16
N GLY A 316 10.43 19.37 15.79
CA GLY A 316 11.11 20.65 15.70
C GLY A 316 12.56 20.61 16.20
N VAL A 317 12.89 19.66 17.09
CA VAL A 317 14.26 19.43 17.60
C VAL A 317 15.22 18.88 16.55
N TRP A 318 14.72 18.35 15.42
CA TRP A 318 15.53 17.90 14.28
C TRP A 318 15.70 18.95 13.21
N LEU A 319 15.08 20.11 13.38
CA LEU A 319 15.22 21.26 12.49
C LEU A 319 16.24 22.26 13.05
N ASN A 320 16.96 22.90 12.16
CA ASN A 320 17.94 23.95 12.49
C ASN A 320 17.35 25.33 12.21
N LYS A 321 17.65 26.33 13.09
CA LYS A 321 17.61 27.72 12.66
C LYS A 321 18.66 27.93 11.58
N GLY A 322 18.26 28.49 10.44
CA GLY A 322 19.10 28.57 9.25
C GLY A 322 18.78 27.43 8.27
N GLU A 323 19.82 26.86 7.67
CA GLU A 323 19.70 25.87 6.62
C GLU A 323 19.28 24.49 7.13
N ASN A 324 18.35 23.89 6.40
CA ASN A 324 17.88 22.52 6.55
C ASN A 324 17.90 21.81 5.19
N LYS A 325 18.07 20.51 5.22
CA LYS A 325 18.13 19.67 4.03
C LYS A 325 17.04 18.57 4.06
N ILE A 326 16.37 18.39 2.95
CA ILE A 326 15.44 17.30 2.73
C ILE A 326 15.91 16.42 1.58
N VAL A 327 15.78 15.10 1.76
CA VAL A 327 15.89 14.13 0.66
C VAL A 327 14.67 13.22 0.70
N ILE A 328 14.00 13.08 -0.44
CA ILE A 328 12.81 12.23 -0.61
C ILE A 328 13.13 11.16 -1.63
N TYR A 329 13.07 9.90 -1.21
CA TYR A 329 13.06 8.77 -2.11
C TYR A 329 11.63 8.53 -2.58
N GLU A 330 11.41 8.61 -3.90
CA GLU A 330 10.11 8.34 -4.54
C GLU A 330 10.25 7.11 -5.45
N GLN A 331 9.66 5.99 -5.00
CA GLN A 331 9.77 4.71 -5.68
C GLN A 331 8.89 4.63 -6.93
N LEU A 332 7.70 5.24 -6.88
CA LEU A 332 6.74 5.12 -7.98
C LEU A 332 6.91 6.22 -9.03
N ASN A 333 7.28 7.43 -8.62
CA ASN A 333 7.60 8.57 -9.49
C ASN A 333 6.65 8.71 -10.70
N ASN A 334 5.34 8.61 -10.42
CA ASN A 334 4.32 8.73 -11.45
C ASN A 334 4.23 10.16 -12.02
N ASP A 335 4.48 11.14 -11.17
CA ASP A 335 4.44 12.56 -11.49
C ASP A 335 5.73 13.25 -11.03
N ARG A 336 6.22 14.20 -11.82
CA ARG A 336 7.38 15.00 -11.46
C ARG A 336 7.05 15.98 -10.35
N LYS A 337 7.94 16.07 -9.34
CA LYS A 337 7.78 16.99 -8.23
C LYS A 337 8.85 18.07 -8.29
N SER A 338 8.43 19.34 -8.21
CA SER A 338 9.32 20.50 -8.13
C SER A 338 9.45 21.04 -6.71
N SER A 339 8.52 20.72 -5.85
CA SER A 339 8.48 21.15 -4.46
C SER A 339 7.69 20.18 -3.60
N VAL A 340 7.85 20.33 -2.30
CA VAL A 340 7.04 19.72 -1.25
C VAL A 340 6.70 20.79 -0.20
N ARG A 341 5.66 20.60 0.61
CA ARG A 341 5.25 21.52 1.65
C ARG A 341 5.10 20.81 2.99
N THR A 342 5.04 21.60 4.07
CA THR A 342 4.60 21.09 5.36
C THR A 342 3.34 21.78 5.82
N VAL A 343 2.62 21.14 6.74
CA VAL A 343 1.36 21.61 7.33
C VAL A 343 1.41 21.49 8.84
N LYS A 344 0.54 22.24 9.54
CA LYS A 344 0.44 22.21 11.01
C LYS A 344 -0.46 21.10 11.53
N THR A 345 -1.38 20.59 10.69
CA THR A 345 -2.34 19.57 11.09
C THR A 345 -2.04 18.27 10.34
N PRO A 346 -1.87 17.14 11.05
CA PRO A 346 -1.65 15.85 10.40
C PRO A 346 -2.90 15.34 9.67
N VAL A 347 -2.69 14.54 8.61
CA VAL A 347 -3.72 13.80 7.91
C VAL A 347 -3.41 12.32 8.08
N LEU A 348 -4.13 11.64 8.99
CA LEU A 348 -3.87 10.27 9.44
C LEU A 348 -4.99 9.27 9.08
N THR A 349 -6.11 9.74 8.54
CA THR A 349 -7.31 8.91 8.32
C THR A 349 -7.78 8.86 6.86
N LYS A 350 -7.00 9.39 5.92
CA LYS A 350 -7.39 9.50 4.51
C LYS A 350 -6.88 8.31 3.70
N LEU A 351 -7.76 7.36 3.44
CA LEU A 351 -7.50 6.25 2.52
C LEU A 351 -7.64 6.69 1.06
N LYS A 352 -6.73 6.23 0.21
CA LYS A 352 -6.89 6.29 -1.24
C LYS A 352 -7.07 4.87 -1.78
N LYS A 353 -7.94 4.71 -2.77
CA LYS A 353 -8.16 3.43 -3.43
C LYS A 353 -6.92 3.03 -4.22
N ILE A 354 -6.44 1.83 -3.99
CA ILE A 354 -5.37 1.22 -4.78
C ILE A 354 -6.03 0.40 -5.89
N ALA A 355 -5.55 0.53 -7.13
CA ALA A 355 -6.06 -0.23 -8.28
C ALA A 355 -6.10 -1.76 -8.03
N ALA A 356 -5.16 -2.27 -7.25
CA ALA A 356 -5.14 -3.66 -6.80
C ALA A 356 -6.26 -4.00 -5.81
N MET A 357 -6.64 -3.06 -4.91
CA MET A 357 -7.82 -3.22 -4.04
C MET A 357 -9.11 -3.16 -4.84
N GLU A 358 -9.16 -2.31 -5.88
CA GLU A 358 -10.30 -2.30 -6.79
C GLU A 358 -10.44 -3.61 -7.56
N LYS A 359 -9.33 -4.27 -7.93
CA LYS A 359 -9.34 -5.58 -8.58
C LYS A 359 -9.78 -6.69 -7.60
N LYS A 360 -9.31 -6.66 -6.35
CA LYS A 360 -9.69 -7.63 -5.29
C LYS A 360 -11.10 -7.38 -4.77
N ASN A 361 -11.57 -6.13 -4.73
CA ASN A 361 -12.94 -5.77 -4.34
C ASN A 361 -13.94 -5.83 -5.50
N ARG A 362 -13.52 -6.13 -6.72
CA ARG A 362 -14.43 -6.50 -7.79
C ARG A 362 -14.93 -7.92 -7.52
N LEU A 363 -15.95 -8.00 -6.65
CA LEU A 363 -16.79 -9.17 -6.51
C LEU A 363 -17.38 -9.61 -7.87
N MET A 364 -17.22 -8.79 -8.90
CA MET A 364 -17.83 -8.93 -10.20
C MET A 364 -16.94 -8.34 -11.31
N GLU A 365 -16.67 -9.12 -12.33
CA GLU A 365 -16.15 -8.61 -13.61
C GLU A 365 -17.32 -8.05 -14.41
N LYS A 366 -17.14 -6.89 -15.05
CA LYS A 366 -18.18 -6.29 -15.89
C LYS A 366 -17.64 -5.80 -17.22
N THR A 367 -18.42 -5.97 -18.26
CA THR A 367 -18.16 -5.46 -19.61
C THR A 367 -19.40 -4.81 -20.18
N VAL A 368 -19.21 -3.96 -21.18
CA VAL A 368 -20.31 -3.27 -21.85
C VAL A 368 -20.87 -4.16 -22.95
N SER A 369 -22.20 -4.26 -23.02
CA SER A 369 -22.89 -4.87 -24.15
C SER A 369 -23.32 -3.78 -25.13
N PRO A 370 -23.16 -3.98 -26.45
CA PRO A 370 -23.73 -3.10 -27.47
C PRO A 370 -25.21 -3.34 -27.76
N PHE A 371 -25.84 -4.30 -27.06
CA PHE A 371 -27.23 -4.72 -27.27
C PHE A 371 -28.09 -4.33 -26.07
N SER A 372 -29.42 -4.37 -26.25
CA SER A 372 -30.36 -4.21 -25.13
C SER A 372 -30.18 -5.34 -24.09
N VAL A 373 -30.75 -5.13 -22.88
CA VAL A 373 -30.72 -6.15 -21.82
C VAL A 373 -31.30 -7.48 -22.29
N ASP A 374 -32.43 -7.44 -22.97
CA ASP A 374 -33.13 -8.66 -23.47
C ASP A 374 -32.33 -9.40 -24.53
N GLU A 375 -31.78 -8.69 -25.50
CA GLU A 375 -30.96 -9.29 -26.56
C GLU A 375 -29.65 -9.82 -26.00
N THR A 376 -29.04 -9.12 -25.04
CA THR A 376 -27.84 -9.60 -24.37
C THR A 376 -28.11 -10.89 -23.60
N MET A 377 -29.21 -10.96 -22.86
CA MET A 377 -29.63 -12.16 -22.12
C MET A 377 -29.88 -13.36 -23.05
N ARG A 378 -30.55 -13.13 -24.19
CA ARG A 378 -30.80 -14.18 -25.18
C ARG A 378 -29.48 -14.75 -25.74
N ARG A 379 -28.54 -13.89 -26.09
CA ARG A 379 -27.20 -14.30 -26.59
C ARG A 379 -26.42 -15.07 -25.56
N ILE A 380 -26.43 -14.64 -24.30
CA ILE A 380 -25.77 -15.36 -23.19
C ILE A 380 -26.37 -16.74 -23.04
N GLU A 381 -27.69 -16.88 -23.08
CA GLU A 381 -28.39 -18.17 -22.99
C GLU A 381 -27.97 -19.12 -24.14
N GLU A 382 -27.89 -18.61 -25.35
CA GLU A 382 -27.43 -19.37 -26.53
C GLU A 382 -25.99 -19.84 -26.38
N ILE A 383 -25.09 -18.97 -25.89
CA ILE A 383 -23.71 -19.33 -25.64
C ILE A 383 -23.59 -20.42 -24.56
N ILE A 384 -24.31 -20.28 -23.44
CA ILE A 384 -24.33 -21.29 -22.37
C ILE A 384 -24.75 -22.65 -22.92
N LYS A 385 -25.85 -22.72 -23.69
CA LYS A 385 -26.35 -23.95 -24.29
C LYS A 385 -25.37 -24.54 -25.31
N SER A 386 -24.73 -23.70 -26.13
CA SER A 386 -23.77 -24.15 -27.14
C SER A 386 -22.51 -24.75 -26.52
N GLN A 387 -22.14 -24.32 -25.32
CA GLN A 387 -21.00 -24.85 -24.55
C GLN A 387 -21.39 -26.06 -23.66
N GLY A 388 -22.60 -26.58 -23.79
CA GLY A 388 -23.06 -27.73 -23.03
C GLY A 388 -23.49 -27.41 -21.58
N GLY A 389 -23.63 -26.13 -21.26
CA GLY A 389 -24.17 -25.67 -19.98
C GLY A 389 -25.71 -25.75 -19.94
N SER A 390 -26.27 -25.81 -18.74
CA SER A 390 -27.69 -25.76 -18.46
C SER A 390 -28.07 -24.45 -17.77
N VAL A 391 -29.16 -23.82 -18.22
CA VAL A 391 -29.76 -22.69 -17.53
C VAL A 391 -30.72 -23.23 -16.49
N PHE A 392 -30.54 -22.88 -15.22
CA PHE A 392 -31.37 -23.34 -14.10
C PHE A 392 -32.46 -22.35 -13.74
N ALA A 393 -32.19 -21.04 -13.85
CA ALA A 393 -33.16 -20.01 -13.56
C ALA A 393 -32.83 -18.71 -14.28
N MET A 394 -33.87 -17.88 -14.50
CA MET A 394 -33.72 -16.47 -14.89
C MET A 394 -34.60 -15.61 -13.97
N PHE A 395 -34.03 -14.49 -13.54
CA PHE A 395 -34.72 -13.51 -12.70
C PHE A 395 -34.78 -12.17 -13.43
N ASP A 396 -35.95 -11.53 -13.44
CA ASP A 396 -36.16 -10.19 -13.96
C ASP A 396 -36.44 -9.24 -12.80
N HIS A 397 -35.38 -8.58 -12.32
CA HIS A 397 -35.50 -7.68 -11.18
C HIS A 397 -36.22 -6.39 -11.53
N GLY A 398 -36.16 -5.93 -12.79
CA GLY A 398 -36.94 -4.78 -13.26
C GLY A 398 -38.45 -5.05 -13.19
N ARG A 399 -38.88 -6.22 -13.63
CA ARG A 399 -40.27 -6.68 -13.51
C ARG A 399 -40.69 -6.86 -12.04
N ASN A 400 -39.89 -7.56 -11.25
CA ASN A 400 -40.16 -7.78 -9.83
C ASN A 400 -40.33 -6.47 -9.06
N ALA A 401 -39.48 -5.45 -9.37
CA ALA A 401 -39.62 -4.12 -8.77
C ALA A 401 -40.98 -3.47 -9.15
N SER A 402 -41.38 -3.58 -10.40
CA SER A 402 -42.69 -3.07 -10.87
C SER A 402 -43.88 -3.72 -10.18
N GLU A 403 -43.80 -5.01 -9.89
CA GLU A 403 -44.84 -5.78 -9.17
C GLU A 403 -45.06 -5.31 -7.72
N VAL A 404 -44.05 -4.69 -7.11
CA VAL A 404 -44.14 -4.07 -5.75
C VAL A 404 -44.21 -2.54 -5.80
N GLY A 405 -44.51 -1.95 -6.96
CA GLY A 405 -44.70 -0.52 -7.12
C GLY A 405 -43.43 0.33 -7.14
N MET A 406 -42.25 -0.30 -7.30
CA MET A 406 -40.97 0.36 -7.39
C MET A 406 -40.49 0.49 -8.85
N LYS A 407 -39.62 1.48 -9.13
CA LYS A 407 -38.99 1.64 -10.44
C LYS A 407 -37.55 1.16 -10.39
N LEU A 408 -37.20 0.23 -11.26
CA LEU A 408 -35.83 -0.20 -11.51
C LEU A 408 -35.61 -0.25 -13.03
N PRO A 409 -34.48 0.28 -13.56
CA PRO A 409 -34.10 0.04 -14.95
C PRO A 409 -34.02 -1.45 -15.28
N PRO A 410 -34.09 -1.86 -16.56
CA PRO A 410 -33.96 -3.26 -16.95
C PRO A 410 -32.77 -3.92 -16.27
N ASN A 411 -33.03 -5.01 -15.52
CA ASN A 411 -32.02 -5.74 -14.76
C ASN A 411 -32.43 -7.21 -14.67
N LYS A 412 -31.61 -8.08 -15.25
CA LYS A 412 -31.88 -9.53 -15.30
C LYS A 412 -30.67 -10.34 -14.87
N VAL A 413 -30.94 -11.51 -14.29
CA VAL A 413 -29.91 -12.46 -13.88
C VAL A 413 -30.20 -13.82 -14.48
N ILE A 414 -29.20 -14.47 -15.07
CA ILE A 414 -29.25 -15.85 -15.51
C ILE A 414 -28.37 -16.70 -14.58
N VAL A 415 -28.94 -17.80 -14.11
CA VAL A 415 -28.30 -18.78 -13.24
C VAL A 415 -28.09 -20.06 -14.05
N PHE A 416 -26.84 -20.49 -14.16
CA PHE A 416 -26.45 -21.57 -15.06
C PHE A 416 -25.27 -22.38 -14.51
N GLY A 417 -25.04 -23.53 -15.11
CA GLY A 417 -23.88 -24.38 -14.78
C GLY A 417 -23.88 -25.68 -15.54
N SER A 418 -22.91 -26.52 -15.23
CA SER A 418 -22.81 -27.89 -15.70
C SER A 418 -22.93 -28.84 -14.49
N PRO A 419 -24.01 -29.64 -14.35
CA PRO A 419 -24.11 -30.58 -13.25
C PRO A 419 -22.91 -31.52 -13.13
N LYS A 420 -22.36 -31.94 -14.25
CA LYS A 420 -21.16 -32.81 -14.29
C LYS A 420 -19.94 -32.12 -13.67
N VAL A 421 -19.67 -30.87 -14.05
CA VAL A 421 -18.50 -30.12 -13.54
C VAL A 421 -18.73 -29.73 -12.08
N GLY A 422 -19.89 -29.18 -11.75
CA GLY A 422 -20.22 -28.78 -10.40
C GLY A 422 -20.16 -29.94 -9.39
N THR A 423 -20.61 -31.15 -9.79
CA THR A 423 -20.54 -32.34 -8.94
C THR A 423 -19.08 -32.72 -8.65
N LEU A 424 -18.19 -32.67 -9.64
CA LEU A 424 -16.78 -32.98 -9.46
C LEU A 424 -16.10 -32.01 -8.49
N LEU A 425 -16.44 -30.73 -8.58
CA LEU A 425 -15.92 -29.71 -7.66
C LEU A 425 -16.43 -29.93 -6.23
N MET A 426 -17.73 -30.16 -6.05
CA MET A 426 -18.34 -30.42 -4.73
C MET A 426 -17.91 -31.75 -4.11
N GLN A 427 -17.41 -32.71 -4.89
CA GLN A 427 -16.79 -33.92 -4.37
C GLN A 427 -15.40 -33.66 -3.75
N GLN A 428 -14.70 -32.64 -4.21
CA GLN A 428 -13.42 -32.21 -3.64
C GLN A 428 -13.64 -31.31 -2.42
N ASP A 429 -14.53 -30.34 -2.54
CA ASP A 429 -14.90 -29.42 -1.47
C ASP A 429 -16.43 -29.16 -1.50
N PRO A 430 -17.20 -29.74 -0.56
CA PRO A 430 -18.65 -29.52 -0.48
C PRO A 430 -19.06 -28.07 -0.26
N SER A 431 -18.19 -27.21 0.32
CA SER A 431 -18.47 -25.80 0.61
C SER A 431 -18.63 -24.96 -0.65
N ILE A 432 -18.03 -25.37 -1.77
CA ILE A 432 -18.16 -24.68 -3.07
C ILE A 432 -19.61 -24.64 -3.58
N SER A 433 -20.52 -25.44 -2.99
CA SER A 433 -21.93 -25.39 -3.28
C SER A 433 -22.60 -24.04 -2.99
N LEU A 434 -21.97 -23.20 -2.14
CA LEU A 434 -22.42 -21.83 -1.88
C LEU A 434 -22.20 -20.90 -3.08
N GLU A 435 -21.18 -21.17 -3.89
CA GLU A 435 -20.82 -20.38 -5.07
C GLU A 435 -21.43 -20.91 -6.36
N LEU A 436 -21.97 -22.13 -6.32
CA LEU A 436 -22.64 -22.76 -7.45
C LEU A 436 -24.15 -22.75 -7.28
N PRO A 437 -24.94 -22.66 -8.35
CA PRO A 437 -24.54 -22.47 -9.77
C PRO A 437 -24.05 -21.05 -10.08
N LEU A 438 -23.31 -20.89 -11.18
CA LEU A 438 -22.79 -19.61 -11.63
C LEU A 438 -23.92 -18.64 -12.02
N ARG A 439 -23.62 -17.33 -11.95
CA ARG A 439 -24.58 -16.26 -12.24
C ARG A 439 -23.96 -15.22 -13.17
N ILE A 440 -24.75 -14.73 -14.12
CA ILE A 440 -24.45 -13.55 -14.92
C ILE A 440 -25.59 -12.56 -14.75
N SER A 441 -25.29 -11.31 -14.45
CA SER A 441 -26.23 -10.19 -14.39
C SER A 441 -26.08 -9.31 -15.63
N VAL A 442 -27.21 -8.87 -16.19
CA VAL A 442 -27.28 -7.89 -17.29
C VAL A 442 -28.20 -6.77 -16.87
N TRP A 443 -27.69 -5.53 -16.88
CA TRP A 443 -28.47 -4.37 -16.43
C TRP A 443 -28.19 -3.14 -17.26
N GLU A 444 -29.15 -2.21 -17.27
CA GLU A 444 -29.00 -0.88 -17.83
C GLU A 444 -28.72 0.13 -16.71
N ASP A 445 -27.72 0.98 -16.89
CA ASP A 445 -27.41 2.06 -15.94
C ASP A 445 -28.24 3.33 -16.21
N ALA A 446 -28.03 4.36 -15.38
CA ALA A 446 -28.76 5.61 -15.47
C ALA A 446 -28.51 6.38 -16.80
N ASP A 447 -27.41 6.08 -17.49
CA ASP A 447 -27.01 6.67 -18.76
C ASP A 447 -27.51 5.85 -19.96
N GLY A 448 -28.31 4.79 -19.73
CA GLY A 448 -28.83 3.90 -20.76
C GLY A 448 -27.80 2.91 -21.32
N LYS A 449 -26.68 2.72 -20.64
CA LYS A 449 -25.61 1.81 -21.04
C LYS A 449 -25.87 0.42 -20.46
N VAL A 450 -25.78 -0.60 -21.30
CA VAL A 450 -26.00 -1.98 -20.87
C VAL A 450 -24.69 -2.64 -20.44
N TRP A 451 -24.71 -3.24 -19.27
CA TRP A 451 -23.59 -3.94 -18.67
C TRP A 451 -23.89 -5.43 -18.51
N VAL A 452 -22.83 -6.23 -18.67
CA VAL A 452 -22.83 -7.67 -18.33
C VAL A 452 -21.83 -7.85 -17.21
N GLY A 453 -22.27 -8.47 -16.11
CA GLY A 453 -21.41 -8.76 -14.96
C GLY A 453 -21.49 -10.22 -14.53
N SER A 454 -20.37 -10.79 -14.16
CA SER A 454 -20.27 -12.13 -13.55
C SER A 454 -19.42 -12.06 -12.27
N PRO A 455 -19.62 -12.97 -11.30
CA PRO A 455 -18.72 -13.11 -10.18
C PRO A 455 -17.29 -13.32 -10.68
N ASN A 456 -16.32 -12.73 -9.99
CA ASN A 456 -14.91 -12.95 -10.30
C ASN A 456 -14.52 -14.36 -9.84
N LEU A 457 -14.35 -15.27 -10.81
CA LEU A 457 -14.04 -16.68 -10.55
C LEU A 457 -12.64 -16.88 -9.95
N GLU A 458 -11.69 -15.97 -10.19
CA GLU A 458 -10.36 -16.02 -9.55
C GLU A 458 -10.46 -15.76 -8.05
N THR A 459 -11.39 -14.90 -7.63
CA THR A 459 -11.67 -14.65 -6.20
C THR A 459 -12.31 -15.86 -5.54
N ILE A 460 -13.23 -16.54 -6.24
CA ILE A 460 -13.90 -17.76 -5.76
C ILE A 460 -12.92 -18.94 -5.65
N ALA A 461 -11.98 -19.04 -6.57
CA ALA A 461 -10.99 -20.12 -6.61
C ALA A 461 -9.82 -19.93 -5.60
N SER A 462 -9.69 -18.74 -5.01
CA SER A 462 -8.63 -18.39 -4.04
C SER A 462 -9.10 -18.45 -2.58
N GLU A 463 -10.38 -18.65 -2.32
CA GLU A 463 -10.96 -18.94 -1.00
C GLU A 463 -10.98 -20.44 -0.75
#